data_2c1bb7d3cde360a59426afe8aeaf52d5
#
_entry.id   2c1bb7d3cde360a59426afe8aeaf52d5
#
_cell.length_a   1.000
_cell.length_b   1.000
_cell.length_c   1.000
_cell.angle_alpha   90.00
_cell.angle_beta   90.00
_cell.angle_gamma   90.00
#
_symmetry.space_group_name_H-M   'P 1'
#
loop_
_entity.id
_entity.type
_entity.pdbx_description
1 polymer ?
#
loop_
_entity_poly.entity_id
_entity_poly.type
_entity_poly.pdbx_seq_one_letter_code
_entity_poly.pdbx_strand_id
1 'polypeptide(L)'
;MESLEKVEDYIIRWLNDYADKSNMKGFVVGISGGIDSALTSTLCAMTGKALLCLEMPIKQVENQLIRSSKHIKWLEAKFRNVRSIRLNLDSVFDSFCSVLPESKYRDAHELSLANTRARLRMSSLYYFAALNKYLVVGTGNKVEDFGVGFYTKYGDGGVDLSPIADISKTQVFK
;
A
#
# COMPACT_ATOMS: atom_id res chain seq x y z
N MET A 1 -4.79 -28.20 5.60
CA MET A 1 -4.96 -26.74 5.41
C MET A 1 -4.93 -26.10 6.77
N GLU A 2 -4.01 -25.20 7.04
CA GLU A 2 -4.08 -24.39 8.25
C GLU A 2 -5.35 -23.56 8.24
N SER A 3 -5.97 -23.32 9.40
CA SER A 3 -7.16 -22.46 9.46
C SER A 3 -6.75 -21.03 9.12
N LEU A 4 -7.61 -20.27 8.42
CA LEU A 4 -7.35 -18.88 8.06
C LEU A 4 -7.03 -18.02 9.30
N GLU A 5 -7.69 -18.30 10.43
CA GLU A 5 -7.43 -17.68 11.73
C GLU A 5 -5.97 -17.84 12.19
N LYS A 6 -5.38 -19.04 12.01
CA LYS A 6 -3.96 -19.26 12.36
C LYS A 6 -3.00 -18.47 11.47
N VAL A 7 -3.34 -18.31 10.19
CA VAL A 7 -2.55 -17.48 9.24
C VAL A 7 -2.64 -16.01 9.63
N GLU A 8 -3.83 -15.52 9.95
CA GLU A 8 -4.08 -14.16 10.45
C GLU A 8 -3.25 -13.89 11.72
N ASP A 9 -3.39 -14.74 12.73
CA ASP A 9 -2.64 -14.62 13.99
C ASP A 9 -1.13 -14.65 13.78
N TYR A 10 -0.66 -15.48 12.85
CA TYR A 10 0.76 -15.55 12.50
C TYR A 10 1.26 -14.24 11.91
N ILE A 11 0.53 -13.69 10.95
CA ILE A 11 0.93 -12.44 10.28
C ILE A 11 0.92 -11.27 11.28
N ILE A 12 -0.11 -11.17 12.13
CA ILE A 12 -0.19 -10.12 13.15
C ILE A 12 0.99 -10.18 14.10
N ARG A 13 1.34 -11.38 14.59
CA ARG A 13 2.51 -11.59 15.45
C ARG A 13 3.81 -11.24 14.73
N TRP A 14 3.98 -11.69 13.49
CA TRP A 14 5.15 -11.40 12.68
C TRP A 14 5.35 -9.90 12.44
N LEU A 15 4.27 -9.17 12.15
CA LEU A 15 4.30 -7.71 12.00
C LEU A 15 4.75 -7.02 13.28
N ASN A 16 4.21 -7.44 14.43
CA ASN A 16 4.58 -6.90 15.75
C ASN A 16 6.05 -7.15 16.06
N ASP A 17 6.50 -8.40 15.92
CA ASP A 17 7.87 -8.81 16.18
C ASP A 17 8.87 -8.05 15.31
N TYR A 18 8.53 -7.84 14.02
CA TYR A 18 9.40 -7.12 13.10
C TYR A 18 9.50 -5.64 13.48
N ALA A 19 8.39 -4.99 13.79
CA ALA A 19 8.38 -3.60 14.22
C ALA A 19 9.18 -3.40 15.52
N ASP A 20 9.03 -4.31 16.49
CA ASP A 20 9.76 -4.26 17.76
C ASP A 20 11.27 -4.49 17.57
N LYS A 21 11.67 -5.48 16.78
CA LYS A 21 13.08 -5.76 16.47
C LYS A 21 13.77 -4.64 15.70
N SER A 22 13.04 -3.95 14.84
CA SER A 22 13.55 -2.80 14.09
C SER A 22 13.42 -1.46 14.83
N ASN A 23 12.90 -1.47 16.06
CA ASN A 23 12.64 -0.26 16.88
C ASN A 23 11.73 0.75 16.16
N MET A 24 10.75 0.26 15.41
CA MET A 24 9.75 1.08 14.71
C MET A 24 8.44 1.14 15.49
N LYS A 25 7.76 2.29 15.40
CA LYS A 25 6.59 2.60 16.24
C LYS A 25 5.27 2.16 15.62
N GLY A 26 5.25 1.81 14.33
CA GLY A 26 4.03 1.49 13.61
C GLY A 26 4.26 1.28 12.12
N PHE A 27 3.19 1.44 11.37
CA PHE A 27 3.12 1.10 9.96
C PHE A 27 2.52 2.25 9.13
N VAL A 28 2.90 2.33 7.86
CA VAL A 28 2.23 3.16 6.86
C VAL A 28 1.84 2.29 5.67
N VAL A 29 0.58 2.42 5.22
CA VAL A 29 0.01 1.62 4.13
C VAL A 29 -0.69 2.53 3.13
N GLY A 30 -0.44 2.32 1.84
CA GLY A 30 -1.20 2.96 0.77
C GLY A 30 -2.54 2.26 0.53
N ILE A 31 -3.64 3.00 0.56
CA ILE A 31 -5.00 2.45 0.37
C ILE A 31 -5.46 2.74 -1.05
N SER A 32 -5.48 1.69 -1.89
CA SER A 32 -5.85 1.78 -3.31
C SER A 32 -7.35 1.63 -3.59
N GLY A 33 -8.12 1.12 -2.61
CA GLY A 33 -9.50 0.68 -2.79
C GLY A 33 -9.64 -0.75 -3.36
N GLY A 34 -8.51 -1.50 -3.45
CA GLY A 34 -8.46 -2.92 -3.75
C GLY A 34 -8.48 -3.79 -2.49
N ILE A 35 -8.83 -5.07 -2.65
CA ILE A 35 -8.95 -6.02 -1.53
C ILE A 35 -7.61 -6.25 -0.81
N ASP A 36 -6.48 -6.25 -1.54
CA ASP A 36 -5.16 -6.48 -0.95
C ASP A 36 -4.77 -5.36 0.02
N SER A 37 -4.96 -4.11 -0.38
CA SER A 37 -4.73 -2.97 0.50
C SER A 37 -5.69 -2.95 1.70
N ALA A 38 -6.92 -3.44 1.52
CA ALA A 38 -7.89 -3.56 2.60
C ALA A 38 -7.46 -4.64 3.61
N LEU A 39 -7.06 -5.83 3.14
CA LEU A 39 -6.56 -6.89 4.01
C LEU A 39 -5.30 -6.46 4.75
N THR A 40 -4.29 -5.97 4.02
CA THR A 40 -3.01 -5.54 4.60
C THR A 40 -3.19 -4.50 5.70
N SER A 41 -3.98 -3.45 5.43
CA SER A 41 -4.23 -2.39 6.42
C SER A 41 -5.03 -2.88 7.62
N THR A 42 -5.95 -3.84 7.44
CA THR A 42 -6.68 -4.47 8.54
C THR A 42 -5.74 -5.27 9.43
N LEU A 43 -4.86 -6.10 8.85
CA LEU A 43 -3.85 -6.86 9.60
C LEU A 43 -2.91 -5.93 10.39
N CYS A 44 -2.46 -4.83 9.78
CA CYS A 44 -1.66 -3.82 10.46
C CYS A 44 -2.43 -3.15 11.61
N ALA A 45 -3.71 -2.84 11.43
CA ALA A 45 -4.55 -2.25 12.48
C ALA A 45 -4.72 -3.20 13.67
N MET A 46 -4.87 -4.50 13.42
CA MET A 46 -5.03 -5.54 14.44
C MET A 46 -3.78 -5.76 15.30
N THR A 47 -2.61 -5.32 14.86
CA THR A 47 -1.38 -5.35 15.69
C THR A 47 -1.47 -4.46 16.94
N GLY A 48 -2.37 -3.47 16.96
CA GLY A 48 -2.46 -2.45 18.01
C GLY A 48 -1.39 -1.35 17.90
N LYS A 49 -0.36 -1.50 17.06
CA LYS A 49 0.64 -0.44 16.78
C LYS A 49 0.03 0.66 15.93
N ALA A 50 0.60 1.86 15.98
CA ALA A 50 0.13 2.98 15.17
C ALA A 50 0.10 2.62 13.68
N LEU A 51 -1.02 2.91 13.02
CA LEU A 51 -1.19 2.72 11.58
C LEU A 51 -1.56 4.05 10.91
N LEU A 52 -0.81 4.44 9.91
CA LEU A 52 -1.12 5.56 9.02
C LEU A 52 -1.56 5.03 7.65
N CYS A 53 -2.83 5.25 7.31
CA CYS A 53 -3.38 4.94 5.99
C CYS A 53 -3.22 6.15 5.06
N LEU A 54 -2.57 5.98 3.91
CA LEU A 54 -2.44 7.05 2.91
C LEU A 54 -3.36 6.77 1.72
N GLU A 55 -4.28 7.70 1.45
CA GLU A 55 -5.04 7.74 0.21
C GLU A 55 -4.35 8.72 -0.75
N MET A 56 -3.77 8.21 -1.83
CA MET A 56 -2.89 8.97 -2.73
C MET A 56 -3.41 8.95 -4.17
N PRO A 57 -4.49 9.70 -4.49
CA PRO A 57 -5.01 9.74 -5.86
C PRO A 57 -4.01 10.39 -6.82
N ILE A 58 -3.86 9.78 -8.01
CA ILE A 58 -3.20 10.33 -9.19
C ILE A 58 -4.05 9.94 -10.39
N LYS A 59 -4.88 10.87 -10.89
CA LYS A 59 -5.81 10.66 -12.01
C LYS A 59 -6.64 9.38 -11.85
N GLN A 60 -7.07 9.12 -10.63
CA GLN A 60 -7.70 7.86 -10.24
C GLN A 60 -9.21 7.89 -10.52
N VAL A 61 -9.77 6.74 -10.90
CA VAL A 61 -11.22 6.59 -11.18
C VAL A 61 -12.01 6.73 -9.88
N GLU A 62 -13.12 7.47 -9.93
CA GLU A 62 -13.97 7.81 -8.79
C GLU A 62 -14.41 6.59 -7.95
N ASN A 63 -14.78 5.49 -8.59
CA ASN A 63 -15.19 4.26 -7.90
C ASN A 63 -14.09 3.66 -6.99
N GLN A 64 -12.83 3.84 -7.34
CA GLN A 64 -11.71 3.40 -6.49
C GLN A 64 -11.58 4.30 -5.27
N LEU A 65 -11.72 5.62 -5.45
CA LEU A 65 -11.70 6.60 -4.36
C LEU A 65 -12.84 6.38 -3.36
N ILE A 66 -14.03 6.06 -3.85
CA ILE A 66 -15.17 5.74 -2.98
C ILE A 66 -14.88 4.51 -2.11
N ARG A 67 -14.28 3.45 -2.69
CA ARG A 67 -13.93 2.23 -1.94
C ARG A 67 -12.83 2.47 -0.92
N SER A 68 -11.75 3.18 -1.30
CA SER A 68 -10.66 3.50 -0.38
C SER A 68 -11.14 4.34 0.80
N SER A 69 -11.91 5.39 0.55
CA SER A 69 -12.46 6.25 1.60
C SER A 69 -13.45 5.52 2.52
N LYS A 70 -14.28 4.60 1.99
CA LYS A 70 -15.17 3.77 2.82
C LYS A 70 -14.38 2.83 3.73
N HIS A 71 -13.35 2.18 3.20
CA HIS A 71 -12.51 1.29 3.98
C HIS A 71 -11.74 2.02 5.08
N ILE A 72 -11.15 3.18 4.77
CA ILE A 72 -10.45 4.03 5.75
C ILE A 72 -11.40 4.42 6.90
N LYS A 73 -12.60 4.92 6.58
CA LYS A 73 -13.59 5.27 7.61
C LYS A 73 -13.97 4.09 8.49
N TRP A 74 -14.11 2.90 7.91
CA TRP A 74 -14.38 1.68 8.66
C TRP A 74 -13.21 1.32 9.58
N LEU A 75 -11.96 1.41 9.12
CA LEU A 75 -10.77 1.17 9.95
C LEU A 75 -10.72 2.15 11.14
N GLU A 76 -10.87 3.45 10.90
CA GLU A 76 -10.83 4.48 11.94
C GLU A 76 -11.96 4.34 12.97
N ALA A 77 -13.13 3.88 12.54
CA ALA A 77 -14.24 3.61 13.46
C ALA A 77 -14.01 2.35 14.33
N LYS A 78 -13.31 1.34 13.78
CA LYS A 78 -13.10 0.07 14.46
C LYS A 78 -11.83 0.05 15.33
N PHE A 79 -10.77 0.76 14.91
CA PHE A 79 -9.45 0.69 15.53
C PHE A 79 -8.95 2.08 15.96
N ARG A 80 -8.67 2.26 17.26
CA ARG A 80 -8.23 3.54 17.82
C ARG A 80 -6.79 3.93 17.42
N ASN A 81 -6.00 2.96 16.96
CA ASN A 81 -4.60 3.12 16.54
C ASN A 81 -4.46 3.53 15.05
N VAL A 82 -5.56 3.70 14.32
CA VAL A 82 -5.58 4.07 12.91
C VAL A 82 -5.79 5.56 12.73
N ARG A 83 -5.01 6.15 11.83
CA ARG A 83 -5.20 7.51 11.31
C ARG A 83 -5.04 7.50 9.80
N SER A 84 -5.59 8.48 9.12
CA SER A 84 -5.46 8.61 7.68
C SER A 84 -5.06 10.01 7.22
N ILE A 85 -4.43 10.05 6.05
CA ILE A 85 -4.14 11.28 5.31
C ILE A 85 -4.53 11.05 3.86
N ARG A 86 -5.26 12.01 3.28
CA ARG A 86 -5.47 12.08 1.85
C ARG A 86 -4.47 13.06 1.24
N LEU A 87 -3.60 12.54 0.38
CA LEU A 87 -2.58 13.29 -0.33
C LEU A 87 -2.86 13.23 -1.83
N ASN A 88 -3.49 14.26 -2.39
CA ASN A 88 -3.69 14.36 -3.83
C ASN A 88 -2.36 14.70 -4.52
N LEU A 89 -1.91 13.80 -5.40
CA LEU A 89 -0.66 13.91 -6.15
C LEU A 89 -0.86 14.31 -7.62
N ASP A 90 -2.07 14.70 -8.03
CA ASP A 90 -2.35 15.08 -9.42
C ASP A 90 -1.44 16.20 -9.90
N SER A 91 -1.32 17.28 -9.12
CA SER A 91 -0.49 18.45 -9.50
C SER A 91 1.01 18.10 -9.60
N VAL A 92 1.50 17.25 -8.71
CA VAL A 92 2.90 16.77 -8.75
C VAL A 92 3.14 15.93 -10.00
N PHE A 93 2.20 15.04 -10.32
CA PHE A 93 2.29 14.21 -11.52
C PHE A 93 2.19 15.06 -12.80
N ASP A 94 1.28 16.03 -12.85
CA ASP A 94 1.12 16.95 -13.99
C ASP A 94 2.39 17.80 -14.19
N SER A 95 2.97 18.32 -13.13
CA SER A 95 4.24 19.04 -13.18
C SER A 95 5.39 18.18 -13.68
N PHE A 96 5.44 16.90 -13.27
CA PHE A 96 6.43 15.95 -13.80
C PHE A 96 6.21 15.71 -15.29
N CYS A 97 4.97 15.48 -15.71
CA CYS A 97 4.66 15.26 -17.15
C CYS A 97 4.98 16.47 -18.02
N SER A 98 4.80 17.69 -17.52
CA SER A 98 5.02 18.92 -18.30
C SER A 98 6.48 19.17 -18.70
N VAL A 99 7.44 18.55 -18.01
CA VAL A 99 8.88 18.68 -18.31
C VAL A 99 9.42 17.54 -19.18
N LEU A 100 8.57 16.54 -19.49
CA LEU A 100 8.99 15.41 -20.32
C LEU A 100 8.98 15.80 -21.81
N PRO A 101 9.97 15.31 -22.61
CA PRO A 101 9.93 15.47 -24.04
C PRO A 101 8.81 14.62 -24.66
N GLU A 102 8.34 15.00 -25.85
CA GLU A 102 7.42 14.18 -26.62
C GLU A 102 7.98 12.79 -26.90
N SER A 103 7.16 11.77 -26.72
CA SER A 103 7.52 10.38 -26.99
C SER A 103 6.89 9.87 -28.28
N LYS A 104 7.71 9.23 -29.11
CA LYS A 104 7.25 8.53 -30.33
C LYS A 104 6.68 7.14 -30.02
N TYR A 105 6.90 6.62 -28.81
CA TYR A 105 6.54 5.26 -28.39
C TYR A 105 5.37 5.30 -27.41
N ARG A 106 4.15 5.29 -27.92
CA ARG A 106 2.94 5.50 -27.13
C ARG A 106 2.79 4.49 -25.99
N ASP A 107 2.86 3.19 -26.26
CA ASP A 107 2.65 2.14 -25.25
C ASP A 107 3.74 2.16 -24.17
N ALA A 108 5.00 2.33 -24.56
CA ALA A 108 6.11 2.47 -23.61
C ALA A 108 5.98 3.74 -22.77
N HIS A 109 5.46 4.82 -23.33
CA HIS A 109 5.20 6.07 -22.62
C HIS A 109 4.13 5.89 -21.54
N GLU A 110 2.98 5.29 -21.88
CA GLU A 110 1.89 5.03 -20.95
C GLU A 110 2.35 4.12 -19.77
N LEU A 111 3.09 3.06 -20.07
CA LEU A 111 3.67 2.18 -19.05
C LEU A 111 4.66 2.94 -18.15
N SER A 112 5.51 3.80 -18.74
CA SER A 112 6.45 4.62 -17.99
C SER A 112 5.74 5.60 -17.05
N LEU A 113 4.66 6.21 -17.50
CA LEU A 113 3.82 7.08 -16.67
C LEU A 113 3.09 6.31 -15.56
N ALA A 114 2.63 5.09 -15.83
CA ALA A 114 2.06 4.21 -14.81
C ALA A 114 3.07 3.89 -13.70
N ASN A 115 4.29 3.53 -14.09
CA ASN A 115 5.40 3.29 -13.16
C ASN A 115 5.81 4.56 -12.39
N THR A 116 5.74 5.72 -13.01
CA THR A 116 6.01 7.01 -12.35
C THR A 116 4.97 7.29 -11.25
N ARG A 117 3.68 7.04 -11.52
CA ARG A 117 2.63 7.16 -10.50
C ARG A 117 2.90 6.25 -9.30
N ALA A 118 3.32 5.00 -9.53
CA ALA A 118 3.67 4.07 -8.44
C ALA A 118 4.87 4.59 -7.61
N ARG A 119 5.90 5.15 -8.26
CA ARG A 119 7.08 5.71 -7.58
C ARG A 119 6.78 6.98 -6.79
N LEU A 120 5.91 7.85 -7.27
CA LEU A 120 5.46 9.03 -6.51
C LEU A 120 4.72 8.61 -5.22
N ARG A 121 3.88 7.58 -5.30
CA ARG A 121 3.23 7.02 -4.11
C ARG A 121 4.24 6.41 -3.15
N MET A 122 5.19 5.64 -3.64
CA MET A 122 6.27 5.05 -2.82
C MET A 122 7.06 6.14 -2.08
N SER A 123 7.49 7.20 -2.79
CA SER A 123 8.22 8.31 -2.17
C SER A 123 7.40 8.98 -1.07
N SER A 124 6.09 9.13 -1.27
CA SER A 124 5.18 9.69 -0.26
C SER A 124 5.05 8.77 0.95
N LEU A 125 4.93 7.45 0.75
CA LEU A 125 4.90 6.47 1.85
C LEU A 125 6.16 6.55 2.70
N TYR A 126 7.34 6.59 2.09
CA TYR A 126 8.62 6.67 2.80
C TYR A 126 8.82 8.02 3.50
N TYR A 127 8.31 9.13 2.93
CA TYR A 127 8.32 10.41 3.63
C TYR A 127 7.60 10.33 4.98
N PHE A 128 6.38 9.80 5.00
CA PHE A 128 5.60 9.66 6.23
C PHE A 128 6.15 8.58 7.16
N ALA A 129 6.72 7.51 6.61
CA ALA A 129 7.37 6.46 7.37
C ALA A 129 8.58 7.01 8.16
N ALA A 130 9.46 7.74 7.49
CA ALA A 130 10.61 8.36 8.12
C ALA A 130 10.20 9.39 9.20
N LEU A 131 9.21 10.23 8.91
CA LEU A 131 8.72 11.25 9.85
C LEU A 131 8.19 10.65 11.16
N ASN A 132 7.55 9.48 11.09
CA ASN A 132 6.87 8.87 12.23
C ASN A 132 7.65 7.70 12.86
N LYS A 133 8.76 7.27 12.30
CA LYS A 133 9.46 6.01 12.61
C LYS A 133 8.54 4.80 12.38
N TYR A 134 7.91 4.73 11.20
CA TYR A 134 7.05 3.65 10.78
C TYR A 134 7.70 2.82 9.65
N LEU A 135 7.20 1.63 9.45
CA LEU A 135 7.57 0.74 8.34
C LEU A 135 6.58 0.92 7.19
N VAL A 136 7.08 0.95 5.96
CA VAL A 136 6.25 0.92 4.76
C VAL A 136 5.81 -0.52 4.50
N VAL A 137 4.49 -0.75 4.49
CA VAL A 137 3.93 -2.09 4.29
C VAL A 137 3.33 -2.21 2.89
N GLY A 138 3.84 -3.17 2.15
CA GLY A 138 3.38 -3.52 0.80
C GLY A 138 2.08 -4.31 0.81
N THR A 139 1.35 -4.20 -0.28
CA THR A 139 0.04 -4.82 -0.48
C THR A 139 0.05 -5.88 -1.59
N GLY A 140 1.23 -6.25 -2.09
CA GLY A 140 1.39 -7.27 -3.11
C GLY A 140 1.10 -8.67 -2.57
N ASN A 141 0.36 -9.47 -3.34
CA ASN A 141 0.07 -10.86 -3.03
C ASN A 141 0.96 -11.81 -3.86
N LYS A 142 0.97 -13.09 -3.48
CA LYS A 142 1.81 -14.11 -4.11
C LYS A 142 1.66 -14.18 -5.64
N VAL A 143 0.46 -14.05 -6.14
CA VAL A 143 0.18 -14.20 -7.58
C VAL A 143 0.67 -12.99 -8.37
N GLU A 144 0.43 -11.79 -7.85
CA GLU A 144 0.81 -10.55 -8.52
C GLU A 144 2.32 -10.35 -8.52
N ASP A 145 2.98 -10.47 -7.36
CA ASP A 145 4.40 -10.18 -7.22
C ASP A 145 5.30 -11.31 -7.73
N PHE A 146 5.02 -12.56 -7.33
CA PHE A 146 5.90 -13.69 -7.60
C PHE A 146 5.40 -14.63 -8.72
N GLY A 147 4.09 -14.62 -9.02
CA GLY A 147 3.53 -15.41 -10.11
C GLY A 147 3.65 -14.71 -11.45
N VAL A 148 3.11 -13.50 -11.55
CA VAL A 148 3.06 -12.71 -12.80
C VAL A 148 4.20 -11.68 -12.88
N GLY A 149 4.73 -11.24 -11.74
CA GLY A 149 5.74 -10.17 -11.67
C GLY A 149 5.14 -8.80 -12.00
N PHE A 150 3.87 -8.60 -11.68
CA PHE A 150 3.15 -7.36 -11.95
C PHE A 150 3.35 -6.35 -10.82
N TYR A 151 4.52 -5.76 -10.76
CA TYR A 151 4.86 -4.68 -9.82
C TYR A 151 5.85 -3.70 -10.46
N THR A 152 5.90 -2.50 -9.93
CA THR A 152 6.86 -1.48 -10.33
C THR A 152 8.07 -1.51 -9.39
N LYS A 153 9.25 -1.79 -9.95
CA LYS A 153 10.51 -1.69 -9.21
C LYS A 153 10.69 -0.26 -8.66
N TYR A 154 10.93 -0.16 -7.36
CA TYR A 154 10.99 1.13 -6.64
C TYR A 154 9.67 1.93 -6.69
N GLY A 155 8.54 1.25 -6.88
CA GLY A 155 7.20 1.78 -6.76
C GLY A 155 6.42 0.99 -5.71
N ASP A 156 5.38 0.28 -6.12
CA ASP A 156 4.61 -0.64 -5.26
C ASP A 156 5.43 -1.84 -4.76
N GLY A 157 6.49 -2.25 -5.49
CA GLY A 157 7.49 -3.21 -5.01
C GLY A 157 8.57 -2.62 -4.08
N GLY A 158 8.57 -1.31 -3.85
CA GLY A 158 9.51 -0.62 -2.95
C GLY A 158 8.93 -0.48 -1.54
N VAL A 159 9.05 -1.51 -0.71
CA VAL A 159 8.45 -1.59 0.63
C VAL A 159 9.40 -2.23 1.63
N ASP A 160 9.16 -2.04 2.93
CA ASP A 160 9.96 -2.68 3.99
C ASP A 160 9.44 -4.09 4.31
N LEU A 161 8.12 -4.30 4.21
CA LEU A 161 7.42 -5.55 4.56
C LEU A 161 6.35 -5.89 3.52
N SER A 162 6.15 -7.18 3.28
CA SER A 162 5.09 -7.71 2.40
C SER A 162 4.30 -8.81 3.10
N PRO A 163 3.37 -8.49 4.02
CA PRO A 163 2.75 -9.46 4.92
C PRO A 163 1.83 -10.46 4.21
N ILE A 164 1.36 -10.17 3.01
CA ILE A 164 0.50 -11.04 2.21
C ILE A 164 1.20 -11.62 0.98
N ALA A 165 2.52 -11.49 0.88
CA ALA A 165 3.30 -11.96 -0.27
C ALA A 165 3.21 -13.48 -0.51
N ASP A 166 3.00 -14.28 0.53
CA ASP A 166 2.82 -15.73 0.44
C ASP A 166 1.36 -16.17 0.30
N ILE A 167 0.41 -15.22 0.32
CA ILE A 167 -1.02 -15.50 0.24
C ILE A 167 -1.48 -15.43 -1.21
N SER A 168 -2.17 -16.47 -1.69
CA SER A 168 -2.78 -16.46 -3.02
C SER A 168 -3.99 -15.51 -3.07
N LYS A 169 -4.30 -14.99 -4.27
CA LYS A 169 -5.45 -14.10 -4.45
C LYS A 169 -6.78 -14.71 -3.97
N THR A 170 -6.97 -16.02 -4.17
CA THR A 170 -8.14 -16.74 -3.68
C THR A 170 -8.22 -16.83 -2.15
N GLN A 171 -7.09 -16.82 -1.45
CA GLN A 171 -7.06 -16.77 0.01
C GLN A 171 -7.33 -15.35 0.54
N VAL A 172 -6.89 -14.32 -0.18
CA VAL A 172 -7.20 -12.91 0.15
C VAL A 172 -8.70 -12.64 0.16
N PHE A 173 -9.48 -13.34 -0.67
CA PHE A 173 -10.94 -13.19 -0.74
C PHE A 173 -11.72 -14.01 0.30
N LYS A 174 -11.09 -14.85 1.08
CA LYS A 174 -11.70 -15.67 2.14
C LYS A 174 -11.57 -15.01 3.50
#